data_c1f8097aa46d7e5a0337da0ae4168cd9
#
_entry.id   c1f8097aa46d7e5a0337da0ae4168cd9
#
_cell.length_a   1.000
_cell.length_b   1.000
_cell.length_c   1.000
_cell.angle_alpha   90.00
_cell.angle_beta   90.00
_cell.angle_gamma   90.00
#
_symmetry.space_group_name_H-M   'P 1'
#
loop_
_entity.id
_entity.type
_entity.pdbx_description
1 polymer ?
#
loop_
_entity_poly.entity_id
_entity_poly.type
_entity_poly.pdbx_seq_one_letter_code
_entity_poly.pdbx_strand_id
1 'polypeptide(L)'
;MPVAFIQEFNVDPGDRSTTGYDAVAARLGDVRPDGPLIHTAGFDDDAGVFRIFDVWESQEQGERFIDEQLMPIINELMAGEPEGSGGPPQRQTYYELHDVVRP
;
A
#
# COMPACT_ATOMS: atom_id res chain seq x y z
N MET A 1 12.56 12.39 9.92
CA MET A 1 12.87 12.41 8.48
C MET A 1 11.81 11.64 7.73
N PRO A 2 11.18 12.22 6.72
CA PRO A 2 10.24 11.48 5.89
C PRO A 2 10.90 10.28 5.22
N VAL A 3 10.12 9.23 5.03
CA VAL A 3 10.59 8.02 4.36
C VAL A 3 9.64 7.65 3.23
N ALA A 4 10.17 7.03 2.19
CA ALA A 4 9.36 6.39 1.17
C ALA A 4 9.15 4.93 1.56
N PHE A 5 7.95 4.43 1.30
CA PHE A 5 7.64 3.01 1.44
C PHE A 5 7.09 2.51 0.12
N ILE A 6 7.79 1.56 -0.47
CA ILE A 6 7.40 0.98 -1.75
C ILE A 6 7.01 -0.47 -1.54
N GLN A 7 5.84 -0.84 -2.05
CA GLN A 7 5.38 -2.22 -2.08
C GLN A 7 5.09 -2.62 -3.52
N GLU A 8 5.55 -3.79 -3.93
CA GLU A 8 5.35 -4.28 -5.29
C GLU A 8 4.72 -5.66 -5.25
N PHE A 9 3.61 -5.80 -5.99
CA PHE A 9 2.86 -7.05 -6.12
C PHE A 9 2.95 -7.49 -7.58
N ASN A 10 3.51 -8.68 -7.83
CA ASN A 10 3.56 -9.20 -9.20
C ASN A 10 2.14 -9.43 -9.72
N VAL A 11 1.93 -9.05 -10.98
CA VAL A 11 0.65 -9.27 -11.64
C VAL A 11 0.87 -10.00 -12.96
N ASP A 12 -0.13 -10.77 -13.38
CA ASP A 12 -0.09 -11.44 -14.65
C ASP A 12 -0.26 -10.43 -15.80
N PRO A 13 0.34 -10.69 -16.95
CA PRO A 13 0.18 -9.78 -18.09
C PRO A 13 -1.31 -9.54 -18.41
N GLY A 14 -1.66 -8.28 -18.51
CA GLY A 14 -3.03 -7.88 -18.79
C GLY A 14 -3.99 -7.90 -17.60
N ASP A 15 -3.57 -8.40 -16.47
CA ASP A 15 -4.40 -8.39 -15.26
C ASP A 15 -4.37 -7.00 -14.63
N ARG A 16 -5.50 -6.33 -14.68
CA ARG A 16 -5.67 -4.98 -14.12
C ARG A 16 -6.71 -4.96 -13.00
N SER A 17 -6.97 -6.12 -12.37
CA SER A 17 -7.95 -6.19 -11.30
C SER A 17 -7.43 -5.46 -10.06
N THR A 18 -8.26 -4.58 -9.50
CA THR A 18 -7.97 -3.86 -8.27
C THR A 18 -9.03 -4.12 -7.19
N THR A 19 -9.79 -5.20 -7.34
CA THR A 19 -10.91 -5.48 -6.44
C THR A 19 -10.48 -5.51 -4.97
N GLY A 20 -9.40 -6.21 -4.67
CA GLY A 20 -8.89 -6.30 -3.29
C GLY A 20 -8.41 -4.95 -2.78
N TYR A 21 -7.65 -4.25 -3.60
CA TYR A 21 -7.16 -2.92 -3.23
C TYR A 21 -8.33 -1.95 -2.97
N ASP A 22 -9.31 -1.95 -3.87
CA ASP A 22 -10.46 -1.04 -3.75
C ASP A 22 -11.29 -1.34 -2.50
N ALA A 23 -11.42 -2.60 -2.12
CA ALA A 23 -12.14 -2.99 -0.92
C ALA A 23 -11.45 -2.44 0.34
N VAL A 24 -10.14 -2.52 0.41
CA VAL A 24 -9.37 -1.97 1.53
C VAL A 24 -9.47 -0.45 1.54
N ALA A 25 -9.31 0.19 0.38
CA ALA A 25 -9.39 1.64 0.26
C ALA A 25 -10.75 2.17 0.69
N ALA A 26 -11.83 1.46 0.34
CA ALA A 26 -13.19 1.86 0.75
C ALA A 26 -13.35 1.81 2.27
N ARG A 27 -12.75 0.84 2.94
CA ARG A 27 -12.80 0.74 4.40
C ARG A 27 -11.99 1.82 5.09
N LEU A 28 -10.83 2.19 4.52
CA LEU A 28 -9.98 3.25 5.07
C LEU A 28 -10.60 4.63 4.88
N GLY A 29 -11.31 4.84 3.78
CA GLY A 29 -11.91 6.14 3.46
C GLY A 29 -10.88 7.13 2.93
N ASP A 30 -11.36 8.34 2.62
CA ASP A 30 -10.52 9.41 2.08
C ASP A 30 -9.77 10.18 3.15
N VAL A 31 -10.30 10.21 4.36
CA VAL A 31 -9.65 10.88 5.50
C VAL A 31 -8.98 9.79 6.34
N ARG A 32 -7.66 9.86 6.44
CA ARG A 32 -6.87 8.85 7.13
C ARG A 32 -5.99 9.51 8.19
N PRO A 33 -6.53 9.68 9.42
CA PRO A 33 -5.73 10.25 10.50
C PRO A 33 -4.47 9.42 10.70
N ASP A 34 -3.33 10.08 10.84
CA ASP A 34 -2.02 9.44 10.95
C ASP A 34 -1.62 8.62 9.74
N GLY A 35 -2.29 8.83 8.60
CA GLY A 35 -1.96 8.17 7.35
C GLY A 35 -0.75 8.78 6.65
N PRO A 36 -0.45 8.29 5.46
CA PRO A 36 0.71 8.78 4.72
C PRO A 36 0.54 10.24 4.29
N LEU A 37 1.67 10.93 4.11
CA LEU A 37 1.68 12.28 3.55
C LEU A 37 1.24 12.26 2.09
N ILE A 38 1.67 11.24 1.36
CA ILE A 38 1.32 11.00 -0.04
C ILE A 38 1.08 9.51 -0.18
N HIS A 39 0.02 9.16 -0.90
CA HIS A 39 -0.30 7.77 -1.19
C HIS A 39 -0.58 7.64 -2.68
N THR A 40 0.07 6.69 -3.32
CA THR A 40 -0.16 6.39 -4.72
C THR A 40 -0.22 4.89 -4.96
N ALA A 41 -0.94 4.49 -5.99
CA ALA A 41 -1.00 3.09 -6.40
C ALA A 41 -1.19 3.05 -7.91
N GLY A 42 -0.51 2.14 -8.58
CA GLY A 42 -0.63 2.04 -10.02
C GLY A 42 0.08 0.82 -10.58
N PHE A 43 -0.18 0.58 -11.85
CA PHE A 43 0.43 -0.54 -12.57
C PHE A 43 1.68 -0.05 -13.30
N ASP A 44 2.77 -0.78 -13.12
CA ASP A 44 3.99 -0.61 -13.91
C ASP A 44 4.06 -1.81 -14.85
N ASP A 45 3.62 -1.61 -16.09
CA ASP A 45 3.53 -2.68 -17.08
C ASP A 45 4.91 -3.23 -17.45
N ASP A 46 5.91 -2.36 -17.51
CA ASP A 46 7.28 -2.78 -17.86
C ASP A 46 7.87 -3.70 -16.80
N ALA A 47 7.58 -3.41 -15.54
CA ALA A 47 8.06 -4.24 -14.43
C ALA A 47 7.12 -5.40 -14.11
N GLY A 48 5.90 -5.40 -14.64
CA GLY A 48 4.93 -6.45 -14.36
C GLY A 48 4.41 -6.44 -12.94
N VAL A 49 4.24 -5.27 -12.36
CA VAL A 49 3.83 -5.12 -10.96
C VAL A 49 2.70 -4.10 -10.80
N PHE A 50 1.94 -4.29 -9.72
CA PHE A 50 1.12 -3.24 -9.15
C PHE A 50 1.94 -2.64 -8.01
N ARG A 51 2.23 -1.36 -8.08
CA ARG A 51 3.13 -0.71 -7.13
C ARG A 51 2.38 0.30 -6.28
N ILE A 52 2.60 0.22 -4.97
CA ILE A 52 2.13 1.22 -4.02
C ILE A 52 3.35 2.00 -3.58
N PHE A 53 3.27 3.32 -3.68
CA PHE A 53 4.34 4.21 -3.24
C PHE A 53 3.73 5.22 -2.26
N ASP A 54 4.22 5.19 -1.03
CA ASP A 54 3.75 6.09 0.02
C ASP A 54 4.92 6.89 0.58
N VAL A 55 4.63 8.09 1.03
CA VAL A 55 5.56 8.90 1.81
C VAL A 55 4.99 9.05 3.22
N TRP A 56 5.78 8.68 4.23
CA TRP A 56 5.41 8.75 5.64
C TRP A 56 6.30 9.72 6.37
N GLU A 57 5.80 10.29 7.48
CA GLU A 57 6.62 11.15 8.35
C GLU A 57 7.83 10.40 8.89
N SER A 58 7.66 9.12 9.18
CA SER A 58 8.72 8.23 9.66
C SER A 58 8.34 6.79 9.38
N GLN A 59 9.32 5.91 9.39
CA GLN A 59 9.07 4.48 9.25
C GLN A 59 8.20 3.96 10.39
N GLU A 60 8.45 4.43 11.60
CA GLU A 60 7.67 4.03 12.77
C GLU A 60 6.20 4.38 12.62
N GLN A 61 5.91 5.57 12.11
CA GLN A 61 4.53 5.99 11.87
C GLN A 61 3.87 5.11 10.81
N GLY A 62 4.58 4.80 9.74
CA GLY A 62 4.06 3.94 8.69
C GLY A 62 3.74 2.54 9.20
N GLU A 63 4.66 1.96 9.95
CA GLU A 63 4.44 0.63 10.52
C GLU A 63 3.28 0.61 11.50
N ARG A 64 3.15 1.65 12.33
CA ARG A 64 2.04 1.75 13.28
C ARG A 64 0.70 1.86 12.57
N PHE A 65 0.62 2.66 11.52
CA PHE A 65 -0.61 2.78 10.73
C PHE A 65 -1.00 1.44 10.12
N ILE A 66 -0.02 0.73 9.55
CA ILE A 66 -0.26 -0.57 8.95
C ILE A 66 -0.79 -1.55 10.00
N ASP A 67 -0.14 -1.63 11.16
CA ASP A 67 -0.51 -2.58 12.20
C ASP A 67 -1.86 -2.26 12.84
N GLU A 68 -2.13 -0.98 13.09
CA GLU A 68 -3.32 -0.57 13.84
C GLU A 68 -4.54 -0.33 12.97
N GLN A 69 -4.36 0.12 11.74
CA GLN A 69 -5.47 0.51 10.87
C GLN A 69 -5.62 -0.36 9.63
N LEU A 70 -4.53 -0.75 9.00
CA LEU A 70 -4.58 -1.49 7.75
C LEU A 70 -4.76 -2.99 7.95
N MET A 71 -3.93 -3.61 8.78
CA MET A 71 -3.98 -5.06 8.97
C MET A 71 -5.31 -5.57 9.51
N PRO A 72 -5.99 -4.88 10.46
CA PRO A 72 -7.32 -5.33 10.88
C PRO A 72 -8.31 -5.38 9.73
N ILE A 73 -8.25 -4.43 8.80
CA ILE A 73 -9.12 -4.41 7.64
C ILE A 73 -8.79 -5.56 6.70
N ILE A 74 -7.51 -5.76 6.42
CA ILE A 74 -7.07 -6.86 5.55
C ILE A 74 -7.49 -8.21 6.14
N ASN A 75 -7.27 -8.40 7.43
CA ASN A 75 -7.64 -9.66 8.10
C ASN A 75 -9.14 -9.90 8.03
N GLU A 76 -9.96 -8.87 8.23
CA GLU A 76 -11.40 -8.99 8.14
C GLU A 76 -11.85 -9.36 6.73
N LEU A 77 -11.30 -8.70 5.72
CA LEU A 77 -11.65 -8.96 4.34
C LEU A 77 -11.19 -10.35 3.89
N MET A 78 -10.00 -10.77 4.32
CA MET A 78 -9.47 -12.07 3.94
C MET A 78 -10.14 -13.23 4.64
N ALA A 79 -10.75 -12.99 5.79
CA ALA A 79 -11.50 -14.04 6.51
C ALA A 79 -12.67 -14.57 5.69
N GLY A 80 -13.23 -13.75 4.79
CA GLY A 80 -14.32 -14.16 3.92
C GLY A 80 -13.86 -14.69 2.56
N GLU A 81 -12.56 -14.66 2.27
CA GLU A 81 -12.01 -15.04 0.97
C GLU A 81 -11.12 -16.27 1.13
N PRO A 82 -11.45 -17.39 0.51
CA PRO A 82 -10.70 -18.61 0.77
C PRO A 82 -9.27 -18.62 0.22
N GLU A 83 -8.99 -17.96 -0.87
CA GLU A 83 -7.64 -17.97 -1.46
C GLU A 83 -7.46 -16.91 -2.51
N GLY A 84 -6.22 -16.49 -2.71
CA GLY A 84 -5.79 -15.79 -3.91
C GLY A 84 -6.13 -14.32 -4.00
N SER A 85 -6.77 -13.77 -3.00
CA SER A 85 -7.05 -12.34 -3.06
C SER A 85 -5.98 -11.57 -2.32
N GLY A 86 -4.90 -11.39 -3.01
CA GLY A 86 -3.82 -10.57 -2.52
C GLY A 86 -2.99 -11.25 -1.45
N GLY A 87 -1.84 -11.68 -1.78
CA GLY A 87 -0.84 -12.12 -0.83
C GLY A 87 -0.02 -10.93 -0.35
N PRO A 88 1.02 -11.18 0.43
CA PRO A 88 1.97 -10.14 0.79
C PRO A 88 2.69 -9.64 -0.47
N PRO A 89 3.23 -8.42 -0.43
CA PRO A 89 4.00 -7.91 -1.56
C PRO A 89 5.24 -8.77 -1.80
N GLN A 90 5.65 -8.92 -3.05
CA GLN A 90 6.87 -9.62 -3.40
C GLN A 90 8.11 -8.84 -3.01
N ARG A 91 7.98 -7.51 -2.99
CA ARG A 91 9.04 -6.62 -2.53
C ARG A 91 8.44 -5.49 -1.72
N GLN A 92 9.14 -5.11 -0.66
CA GLN A 92 8.80 -3.91 0.07
C GLN A 92 10.06 -3.30 0.65
N THR A 93 10.15 -1.99 0.61
CA THR A 93 11.34 -1.26 0.99
C THR A 93 10.96 0.07 1.61
N TYR A 94 11.60 0.40 2.74
CA TYR A 94 11.62 1.75 3.28
C TYR A 94 12.97 2.37 3.00
N TYR A 95 13.00 3.64 2.66
CA TYR A 95 14.25 4.39 2.63
C TYR A 95 14.01 5.85 3.01
N GLU A 96 15.03 6.46 3.61
CA GLU A 96 14.95 7.86 3.98
C GLU A 96 14.94 8.72 2.72
N LEU A 97 14.12 9.76 2.77
CA LEU A 97 14.07 10.73 1.69
C LEU A 97 15.01 11.89 2.00
N HIS A 98 15.86 12.23 1.03
CA HIS A 98 16.75 13.36 1.14
C HIS A 98 15.98 14.67 1.00
N ASP A 99 14.97 14.68 0.15
CA ASP A 99 14.20 15.89 -0.15
C ASP A 99 12.76 15.52 -0.50
N VAL A 100 11.82 16.30 -0.01
CA VAL A 100 10.41 16.20 -0.35
C VAL A 100 9.93 17.61 -0.65
N VAL A 101 9.59 17.85 -1.91
CA VAL A 101 9.04 19.14 -2.32
C VAL A 101 7.54 19.01 -2.46
N ARG A 102 6.80 19.87 -1.78
CA ARG A 102 5.34 19.86 -1.82
C ARG A 102 4.84 21.12 -2.55
N PRO A 103 3.73 20.99 -3.29
CA PRO A 103 3.10 22.16 -3.90
C PRO A 103 2.54 23.14 -2.88
#